data_748ad81617e45efc21582cbf325c29db
#
_entry.id   748ad81617e45efc21582cbf325c29db
#
_cell.length_a   1.000
_cell.length_b   1.000
_cell.length_c   1.000
_cell.angle_alpha   90.00
_cell.angle_beta   90.00
_cell.angle_gamma   90.00
#
_symmetry.space_group_name_H-M   'P 1'
#
loop_
_entity.id
_entity.type
_entity.pdbx_description
1 polymer ?
#
loop_
_entity_poly.entity_id
_entity_poly.type
_entity_poly.pdbx_seq_one_letter_code
_entity_poly.pdbx_strand_id
1 'polypeptide(L)'
;GAVWCRFGAADAVSATHAGTELAARCVAPPAADALLGPAAAAGAGAGAGRGASGVVPVRVLCDGAVQGGGAAFAYRPASVVHAVQPEAGARGGGTLVTVRGTGFFADAAAARCRFGEAAVPARRVARGVLECVAPRAGAPGYAAVEVSMNARDYTADGVQFEYRPPAHVRALAPSAGPAEGGALVGVTGSGFSHRAALLGALACRFNRSAAAAAWRGASALHCVAPAHGAGVVGVS
;
A
#
# COMPACT_ATOMS: atom_id res chain seq x y z
N GLY A 1 42.46 -1.30 3.87
CA GLY A 1 42.25 -2.70 3.54
C GLY A 1 40.90 -2.93 2.90
N ALA A 2 40.72 -4.00 2.14
CA ALA A 2 39.45 -4.34 1.54
C ALA A 2 38.53 -4.93 2.60
N VAL A 3 37.25 -4.42 2.66
CA VAL A 3 36.25 -4.88 3.60
C VAL A 3 35.23 -5.76 2.84
N TRP A 4 34.89 -6.87 3.44
CA TRP A 4 33.96 -7.87 2.89
C TRP A 4 32.91 -8.25 3.93
N CYS A 5 31.72 -8.65 3.48
CA CYS A 5 30.69 -9.25 4.33
C CYS A 5 30.46 -10.71 3.94
N ARG A 6 30.35 -11.59 4.93
CA ARG A 6 29.95 -12.99 4.72
C ARG A 6 28.60 -13.24 5.37
N PHE A 7 27.66 -13.74 4.59
CA PHE A 7 26.33 -14.12 5.05
C PHE A 7 26.22 -15.63 5.16
N GLY A 8 26.26 -16.16 6.38
CA GLY A 8 26.18 -17.59 6.63
C GLY A 8 27.25 -18.39 5.88
N ALA A 9 26.80 -19.31 5.02
CA ALA A 9 27.63 -20.20 4.22
C ALA A 9 28.04 -19.62 2.84
N ALA A 10 27.50 -18.46 2.46
CA ALA A 10 27.81 -17.82 1.17
C ALA A 10 29.26 -17.34 1.10
N ASP A 11 29.75 -17.16 -0.12
CA ASP A 11 31.02 -16.48 -0.36
C ASP A 11 30.96 -15.03 0.15
N ALA A 12 32.12 -14.49 0.50
CA ALA A 12 32.19 -13.12 0.98
C ALA A 12 31.94 -12.12 -0.17
N VAL A 13 31.05 -11.16 0.05
CA VAL A 13 30.76 -10.09 -0.88
C VAL A 13 31.48 -8.81 -0.50
N SER A 14 31.95 -8.04 -1.49
CA SER A 14 32.67 -6.78 -1.24
C SER A 14 31.77 -5.75 -0.59
N ALA A 15 32.30 -5.02 0.37
CA ALA A 15 31.61 -3.90 1.01
C ALA A 15 31.93 -2.59 0.27
N THR A 16 30.89 -1.76 0.12
CA THR A 16 31.05 -0.38 -0.36
C THR A 16 31.08 0.57 0.84
N HIS A 17 32.01 1.52 0.83
CA HIS A 17 32.07 2.56 1.85
C HIS A 17 30.92 3.55 1.68
N ALA A 18 30.24 3.90 2.77
CA ALA A 18 29.16 4.88 2.77
C ALA A 18 29.67 6.24 3.26
N GLY A 19 30.41 6.96 2.42
CA GLY A 19 30.85 8.33 2.70
C GLY A 19 31.74 8.47 3.96
N THR A 20 31.45 9.47 4.79
CA THR A 20 32.17 9.79 6.03
C THR A 20 31.72 8.96 7.24
N GLU A 21 30.72 8.11 7.11
CA GLU A 21 30.25 7.24 8.20
C GLU A 21 31.16 6.00 8.32
N LEU A 22 31.41 5.56 9.56
CA LEU A 22 32.09 4.30 9.88
C LEU A 22 31.19 3.08 9.56
N ALA A 23 30.51 3.11 8.41
CA ALA A 23 29.56 2.09 7.98
C ALA A 23 29.98 1.49 6.63
N ALA A 24 30.01 0.19 6.54
CA ALA A 24 30.15 -0.56 5.31
C ALA A 24 28.80 -1.09 4.85
N ARG A 25 28.52 -1.03 3.55
CA ARG A 25 27.31 -1.58 2.95
C ARG A 25 27.65 -2.79 2.12
N CYS A 26 26.94 -3.89 2.36
CA CYS A 26 27.06 -5.10 1.56
C CYS A 26 25.71 -5.49 0.98
N VAL A 27 25.71 -6.02 -0.23
CA VAL A 27 24.52 -6.62 -0.84
C VAL A 27 24.41 -8.05 -0.36
N ALA A 28 23.27 -8.41 0.26
CA ALA A 28 23.05 -9.78 0.69
C ALA A 28 22.94 -10.71 -0.53
N PRO A 29 23.64 -11.86 -0.54
CA PRO A 29 23.51 -12.84 -1.61
C PRO A 29 22.13 -13.52 -1.57
N PRO A 30 21.75 -14.31 -2.60
CA PRO A 30 20.54 -15.12 -2.55
C PRO A 30 20.44 -16.01 -1.31
N ALA A 31 19.23 -16.23 -0.82
CA ALA A 31 19.01 -17.01 0.42
C ALA A 31 19.56 -18.43 0.33
N ALA A 32 19.50 -19.07 -0.83
CA ALA A 32 20.03 -20.41 -1.05
C ALA A 32 21.56 -20.44 -0.83
N ASP A 33 22.30 -19.48 -1.35
CA ASP A 33 23.76 -19.40 -1.17
C ASP A 33 24.13 -19.16 0.29
N ALA A 34 23.41 -18.29 0.97
CA ALA A 34 23.67 -17.97 2.37
C ALA A 34 23.32 -19.10 3.34
N LEU A 35 22.30 -19.90 3.04
CA LEU A 35 21.83 -21.00 3.89
C LEU A 35 22.56 -22.32 3.61
N LEU A 36 22.84 -22.61 2.34
CA LEU A 36 23.37 -23.91 1.89
C LEU A 36 24.81 -23.84 1.39
N GLY A 37 25.32 -22.65 1.05
CA GLY A 37 26.56 -22.43 0.37
C GLY A 37 26.46 -22.52 -1.16
N PRO A 38 27.38 -21.89 -1.91
CA PRO A 38 27.30 -21.72 -3.36
C PRO A 38 27.32 -23.05 -4.14
N ALA A 39 28.01 -24.04 -3.67
CA ALA A 39 28.10 -25.35 -4.34
C ALA A 39 26.76 -26.15 -4.22
N ALA A 40 26.05 -26.06 -3.11
CA ALA A 40 24.76 -26.70 -2.91
C ALA A 40 23.62 -25.94 -3.60
N ALA A 41 23.71 -24.62 -3.69
CA ALA A 41 22.74 -23.77 -4.37
C ALA A 41 22.75 -23.97 -5.90
N ALA A 42 23.87 -24.26 -6.49
CA ALA A 42 24.01 -24.51 -7.94
C ALA A 42 23.26 -25.79 -8.41
N GLY A 43 23.01 -26.75 -7.48
CA GLY A 43 22.25 -27.97 -7.77
C GLY A 43 20.73 -27.83 -7.60
N ALA A 44 20.28 -26.72 -7.00
CA ALA A 44 18.89 -26.49 -6.63
C ALA A 44 18.15 -25.61 -7.64
N GLY A 45 18.12 -25.84 -8.89
CA GLY A 45 17.40 -25.16 -9.97
C GLY A 45 16.97 -23.69 -9.72
N ALA A 46 16.70 -22.92 -10.75
CA ALA A 46 16.41 -21.46 -10.68
C ALA A 46 15.21 -21.03 -9.80
N GLY A 47 14.44 -21.98 -9.26
CA GLY A 47 13.31 -21.73 -8.34
C GLY A 47 13.65 -21.79 -6.85
N ALA A 48 14.76 -22.38 -6.47
CA ALA A 48 15.09 -22.66 -5.07
C ALA A 48 15.45 -21.39 -4.24
N GLY A 49 15.83 -20.31 -4.90
CA GLY A 49 16.20 -19.06 -4.22
C GLY A 49 15.03 -18.18 -3.73
N ARG A 50 13.84 -18.35 -4.32
CA ARG A 50 12.70 -17.43 -4.04
C ARG A 50 11.89 -17.77 -2.79
N GLY A 51 12.01 -18.99 -2.26
CA GLY A 51 11.25 -19.45 -1.09
C GLY A 51 12.11 -19.77 0.13
N ALA A 52 13.43 -19.76 0.00
CA ALA A 52 14.30 -20.06 1.13
C ALA A 52 14.21 -18.97 2.19
N SER A 53 14.00 -19.35 3.45
CA SER A 53 13.93 -18.44 4.58
C SER A 53 14.76 -18.98 5.73
N GLY A 54 15.41 -18.11 6.46
CA GLY A 54 16.22 -18.50 7.60
C GLY A 54 17.01 -17.32 8.14
N VAL A 55 17.67 -17.54 9.27
CA VAL A 55 18.52 -16.56 9.90
C VAL A 55 19.97 -17.04 9.77
N VAL A 56 20.83 -16.17 9.26
CA VAL A 56 22.26 -16.43 9.10
C VAL A 56 23.09 -15.39 9.84
N PRO A 57 24.27 -15.76 10.37
CA PRO A 57 25.19 -14.80 10.92
C PRO A 57 25.84 -13.99 9.78
N VAL A 58 25.94 -12.68 9.96
CA VAL A 58 26.73 -11.79 9.08
C VAL A 58 28.05 -11.48 9.79
N ARG A 59 29.16 -11.73 9.10
CA ARG A 59 30.49 -11.44 9.60
C ARG A 59 31.16 -10.45 8.69
N VAL A 60 31.87 -9.49 9.28
CA VAL A 60 32.69 -8.55 8.53
C VAL A 60 34.14 -9.09 8.50
N LEU A 61 34.74 -9.07 7.33
CA LEU A 61 36.11 -9.48 7.12
C LEU A 61 36.94 -8.27 6.62
N CYS A 62 38.07 -8.02 7.24
CA CYS A 62 39.06 -7.06 6.78
C CYS A 62 40.33 -7.81 6.46
N ASP A 63 40.82 -7.69 5.24
CA ASP A 63 42.07 -8.37 4.78
C ASP A 63 42.04 -9.90 5.04
N GLY A 64 40.83 -10.52 4.87
CA GLY A 64 40.64 -11.95 5.08
C GLY A 64 40.40 -12.39 6.51
N ALA A 65 40.62 -11.55 7.50
CA ALA A 65 40.36 -11.83 8.92
C ALA A 65 38.97 -11.41 9.36
N VAL A 66 38.26 -12.25 10.11
CA VAL A 66 36.95 -11.92 10.69
C VAL A 66 37.13 -10.87 11.77
N GLN A 67 36.43 -9.76 11.63
CA GLN A 67 36.40 -8.66 12.59
C GLN A 67 35.08 -8.66 13.36
N GLY A 68 35.13 -8.88 14.67
CA GLY A 68 34.01 -8.70 15.60
C GLY A 68 32.97 -9.80 15.61
N GLY A 69 31.95 -9.63 16.48
CA GLY A 69 30.79 -10.54 16.62
C GLY A 69 29.83 -10.43 15.45
N GLY A 70 29.20 -11.54 15.06
CA GLY A 70 28.26 -11.58 13.95
C GLY A 70 26.89 -10.98 14.32
N ALA A 71 26.37 -10.10 13.49
CA ALA A 71 24.97 -9.73 13.48
C ALA A 71 24.13 -10.84 12.80
N ALA A 72 22.86 -10.94 13.13
CA ALA A 72 21.95 -11.87 12.47
C ALA A 72 21.23 -11.17 11.29
N PHE A 73 21.16 -11.85 10.15
CA PHE A 73 20.39 -11.42 8.99
C PHE A 73 19.30 -12.45 8.68
N ALA A 74 18.06 -11.99 8.59
CA ALA A 74 16.92 -12.87 8.34
C ALA A 74 16.50 -12.80 6.86
N TYR A 75 16.63 -13.91 6.16
CA TYR A 75 16.02 -14.09 4.86
C TYR A 75 14.54 -14.42 5.05
N ARG A 76 13.67 -13.70 4.38
CA ARG A 76 12.21 -13.85 4.45
C ARG A 76 11.66 -14.13 3.05
N PRO A 77 10.53 -14.85 2.93
CA PRO A 77 9.82 -14.97 1.66
C PRO A 77 9.49 -13.60 1.10
N ALA A 78 9.52 -13.45 -0.21
CA ALA A 78 9.11 -12.22 -0.88
C ALA A 78 7.67 -11.86 -0.51
N SER A 79 7.42 -10.59 -0.24
CA SER A 79 6.06 -10.08 -0.07
C SER A 79 5.37 -9.96 -1.43
N VAL A 80 4.06 -10.25 -1.47
CA VAL A 80 3.21 -10.11 -2.67
C VAL A 80 1.93 -9.42 -2.27
N VAL A 81 1.52 -8.41 -3.02
CA VAL A 81 0.23 -7.73 -2.87
C VAL A 81 -0.77 -8.34 -3.82
N HIS A 82 -1.91 -8.79 -3.30
CA HIS A 82 -2.98 -9.37 -4.11
C HIS A 82 -4.12 -8.40 -4.39
N ALA A 83 -4.47 -7.58 -3.40
CA ALA A 83 -5.59 -6.64 -3.51
C ALA A 83 -5.49 -5.51 -2.50
N VAL A 84 -6.18 -4.41 -2.79
CA VAL A 84 -6.41 -3.29 -1.88
C VAL A 84 -7.89 -3.01 -1.75
N GLN A 85 -8.33 -2.58 -0.56
CA GLN A 85 -9.71 -2.23 -0.30
C GLN A 85 -9.80 -1.05 0.68
N PRO A 86 -10.51 0.06 0.32
CA PRO A 86 -11.12 0.29 -0.98
C PRO A 86 -10.09 0.45 -2.09
N GLU A 87 -10.50 0.18 -3.34
CA GLU A 87 -9.65 0.35 -4.54
C GLU A 87 -9.53 1.81 -5.00
N ALA A 88 -10.24 2.71 -4.34
CA ALA A 88 -10.23 4.12 -4.69
C ALA A 88 -10.51 5.01 -3.48
N GLY A 89 -10.04 6.26 -3.55
CA GLY A 89 -10.27 7.26 -2.51
C GLY A 89 -10.07 8.68 -3.01
N ALA A 90 -10.27 9.64 -2.10
CA ALA A 90 -10.15 11.05 -2.42
C ALA A 90 -8.69 11.42 -2.77
N ARG A 91 -8.50 12.26 -3.77
CA ARG A 91 -7.19 12.84 -4.12
C ARG A 91 -6.52 13.56 -2.94
N GLY A 92 -7.32 14.11 -2.03
CA GLY A 92 -6.82 14.77 -0.82
C GLY A 92 -6.10 13.83 0.16
N GLY A 93 -6.17 12.52 -0.05
CA GLY A 93 -5.65 11.49 0.86
C GLY A 93 -6.61 11.17 2.01
N GLY A 94 -6.08 10.51 3.04
CA GLY A 94 -6.83 10.18 4.26
C GLY A 94 -7.67 8.90 4.19
N THR A 95 -7.78 8.26 3.03
CA THR A 95 -8.50 6.99 2.90
C THR A 95 -7.70 5.87 3.58
N LEU A 96 -8.30 5.19 4.55
CA LEU A 96 -7.71 3.98 5.14
C LEU A 96 -7.84 2.83 4.13
N VAL A 97 -6.71 2.31 3.69
CA VAL A 97 -6.62 1.24 2.69
C VAL A 97 -6.14 -0.03 3.35
N THR A 98 -6.93 -1.08 3.26
CA THR A 98 -6.55 -2.43 3.64
C THR A 98 -5.84 -3.10 2.47
N VAL A 99 -4.59 -3.50 2.67
CA VAL A 99 -3.77 -4.21 1.68
C VAL A 99 -3.73 -5.68 2.06
N ARG A 100 -4.15 -6.56 1.14
CA ARG A 100 -4.13 -8.02 1.31
C ARG A 100 -3.03 -8.64 0.48
N GLY A 101 -2.31 -9.59 1.09
CA GLY A 101 -1.17 -10.21 0.42
C GLY A 101 -0.55 -11.35 1.21
N THR A 102 0.64 -11.74 0.80
CA THR A 102 1.46 -12.76 1.49
C THR A 102 2.85 -12.20 1.81
N GLY A 103 3.59 -12.89 2.67
CA GLY A 103 4.93 -12.45 3.07
C GLY A 103 4.95 -11.25 4.05
N PHE A 104 3.82 -10.85 4.62
CA PHE A 104 3.74 -9.77 5.62
C PHE A 104 4.05 -10.34 7.01
N PHE A 105 5.29 -10.15 7.48
CA PHE A 105 5.72 -10.70 8.77
C PHE A 105 5.50 -9.71 9.93
N ALA A 106 5.42 -10.27 11.16
CA ALA A 106 4.94 -9.52 12.34
C ALA A 106 5.94 -8.51 12.90
N ASP A 107 7.23 -8.79 12.74
CA ASP A 107 8.35 -8.02 13.30
C ASP A 107 8.86 -6.89 12.38
N ALA A 108 8.08 -6.53 11.37
CA ALA A 108 8.45 -5.49 10.41
C ALA A 108 8.09 -4.09 10.92
N ALA A 109 8.83 -3.57 11.89
CA ALA A 109 8.66 -2.19 12.39
C ALA A 109 8.86 -1.12 11.30
N ALA A 110 9.60 -1.46 10.24
CA ALA A 110 9.85 -0.58 9.09
C ALA A 110 8.86 -0.75 7.93
N ALA A 111 7.75 -1.49 8.11
CA ALA A 111 6.80 -1.73 7.04
C ALA A 111 6.23 -0.41 6.47
N ARG A 112 6.15 -0.35 5.14
CA ARG A 112 5.63 0.80 4.39
C ARG A 112 4.70 0.33 3.27
N CYS A 113 3.68 1.15 2.98
CA CYS A 113 2.99 1.12 1.70
C CYS A 113 3.50 2.27 0.84
N ARG A 114 3.60 2.07 -0.45
CA ARG A 114 3.94 3.10 -1.42
C ARG A 114 2.79 3.25 -2.40
N PHE A 115 2.26 4.46 -2.57
CA PHE A 115 1.23 4.82 -3.53
C PHE A 115 1.89 5.69 -4.62
N GLY A 116 2.25 5.07 -5.76
CA GLY A 116 3.13 5.69 -6.74
C GLY A 116 4.49 6.01 -6.11
N GLU A 117 4.85 7.29 -5.99
CA GLU A 117 6.11 7.72 -5.39
C GLU A 117 6.03 7.97 -3.87
N ALA A 118 4.82 8.07 -3.32
CA ALA A 118 4.62 8.45 -1.92
C ALA A 118 4.58 7.23 -0.99
N ALA A 119 5.56 7.10 -0.10
CA ALA A 119 5.63 6.05 0.91
C ALA A 119 5.03 6.52 2.25
N VAL A 120 4.18 5.68 2.84
CA VAL A 120 3.52 5.90 4.13
C VAL A 120 3.74 4.72 5.06
N PRO A 121 3.68 4.90 6.38
CA PRO A 121 3.73 3.79 7.33
C PRO A 121 2.63 2.76 7.06
N ALA A 122 2.97 1.48 7.21
CA ALA A 122 2.03 0.38 7.16
C ALA A 122 1.83 -0.21 8.56
N ARG A 123 0.58 -0.45 8.97
CA ARG A 123 0.22 -1.14 10.20
C ARG A 123 -0.25 -2.55 9.87
N ARG A 124 0.41 -3.56 10.43
CA ARG A 124 -0.05 -4.94 10.31
C ARG A 124 -1.21 -5.19 11.27
N VAL A 125 -2.34 -5.64 10.75
CA VAL A 125 -3.54 -5.95 11.54
C VAL A 125 -3.80 -7.45 11.67
N ALA A 126 -3.39 -8.24 10.67
CA ALA A 126 -3.49 -9.69 10.69
C ALA A 126 -2.43 -10.33 9.77
N ARG A 127 -2.35 -11.66 9.77
CA ARG A 127 -1.53 -12.37 8.79
C ARG A 127 -2.02 -12.07 7.37
N GLY A 128 -1.13 -11.58 6.52
CA GLY A 128 -1.45 -11.18 5.14
C GLY A 128 -2.32 -9.93 5.00
N VAL A 129 -2.44 -9.11 6.07
CA VAL A 129 -3.25 -7.89 6.04
C VAL A 129 -2.48 -6.73 6.65
N LEU A 130 -2.31 -5.67 5.87
CA LEU A 130 -1.79 -4.37 6.31
C LEU A 130 -2.85 -3.29 6.15
N GLU A 131 -2.76 -2.25 6.93
CA GLU A 131 -3.51 -1.00 6.77
C GLU A 131 -2.57 0.17 6.55
N CYS A 132 -2.89 0.98 5.56
CA CYS A 132 -2.16 2.19 5.21
C CYS A 132 -3.13 3.34 4.97
N VAL A 133 -2.76 4.55 5.34
CA VAL A 133 -3.54 5.74 5.00
C VAL A 133 -3.01 6.28 3.67
N ALA A 134 -3.87 6.31 2.65
CA ALA A 134 -3.49 6.84 1.34
C ALA A 134 -3.01 8.29 1.47
N PRO A 135 -1.82 8.64 0.97
CA PRO A 135 -1.32 10.00 0.99
C PRO A 135 -2.10 10.89 0.01
N ARG A 136 -1.92 12.21 0.10
CA ARG A 136 -2.42 13.15 -0.90
C ARG A 136 -1.72 12.92 -2.24
N ALA A 137 -2.49 12.90 -3.33
CA ALA A 137 -1.97 12.86 -4.70
C ALA A 137 -1.97 14.25 -5.35
N GLY A 138 -1.01 14.51 -6.22
CA GLY A 138 -0.92 15.75 -6.98
C GLY A 138 -2.05 15.90 -8.02
N ALA A 139 -2.46 14.80 -8.66
CA ALA A 139 -3.52 14.75 -9.66
C ALA A 139 -4.43 13.53 -9.42
N PRO A 140 -5.68 13.54 -9.92
CA PRO A 140 -6.51 12.34 -10.01
C PRO A 140 -5.87 11.31 -10.96
N GLY A 141 -6.14 10.04 -10.73
CA GLY A 141 -5.63 8.96 -11.57
C GLY A 141 -5.26 7.72 -10.76
N TYR A 142 -4.59 6.78 -11.40
CA TYR A 142 -4.16 5.54 -10.79
C TYR A 142 -2.74 5.65 -10.23
N ALA A 143 -2.52 5.05 -9.07
CA ALA A 143 -1.21 4.88 -8.46
C ALA A 143 -1.00 3.40 -8.12
N ALA A 144 0.17 2.86 -8.46
CA ALA A 144 0.54 1.52 -8.03
C ALA A 144 0.64 1.50 -6.50
N VAL A 145 0.09 0.44 -5.89
CA VAL A 145 0.21 0.19 -4.45
C VAL A 145 1.18 -0.94 -4.24
N GLU A 146 2.28 -0.62 -3.60
CA GLU A 146 3.36 -1.54 -3.31
C GLU A 146 3.65 -1.56 -1.81
N VAL A 147 4.20 -2.67 -1.35
CA VAL A 147 4.52 -2.88 0.06
C VAL A 147 6.01 -3.16 0.22
N SER A 148 6.60 -2.60 1.24
CA SER A 148 7.93 -2.97 1.71
C SER A 148 7.85 -3.33 3.19
N MET A 149 8.51 -4.42 3.56
CA MET A 149 8.61 -4.85 4.96
C MET A 149 9.88 -4.34 5.64
N ASN A 150 10.81 -3.75 4.88
CA ASN A 150 12.09 -3.21 5.36
C ASN A 150 12.34 -1.74 4.96
N ALA A 151 11.33 -1.05 4.42
CA ALA A 151 11.35 0.31 3.88
C ALA A 151 12.35 0.53 2.72
N ARG A 152 12.84 -0.53 2.09
CA ARG A 152 13.83 -0.47 1.01
C ARG A 152 13.36 -1.23 -0.23
N ASP A 153 13.02 -2.50 -0.08
CA ASP A 153 12.64 -3.38 -1.18
C ASP A 153 11.12 -3.42 -1.26
N TYR A 154 10.55 -2.88 -2.34
CA TYR A 154 9.11 -2.82 -2.59
C TYR A 154 8.67 -3.92 -3.55
N THR A 155 7.44 -4.38 -3.38
CA THR A 155 6.77 -5.26 -4.33
C THR A 155 6.57 -4.55 -5.67
N ALA A 156 6.21 -5.30 -6.72
CA ALA A 156 5.91 -4.77 -8.03
C ALA A 156 4.78 -5.59 -8.68
N ASP A 157 3.67 -5.78 -7.93
CA ASP A 157 2.59 -6.70 -8.29
C ASP A 157 1.52 -6.07 -9.20
N GLY A 158 1.64 -4.78 -9.50
CA GLY A 158 0.74 -4.06 -10.41
C GLY A 158 -0.64 -3.73 -9.83
N VAL A 159 -0.88 -3.93 -8.54
CA VAL A 159 -2.13 -3.54 -7.88
C VAL A 159 -2.23 -2.02 -7.82
N GLN A 160 -3.41 -1.48 -8.17
CA GLN A 160 -3.59 -0.03 -8.29
C GLN A 160 -4.67 0.50 -7.37
N PHE A 161 -4.48 1.74 -6.93
CA PHE A 161 -5.45 2.56 -6.21
C PHE A 161 -5.81 3.79 -7.04
N GLU A 162 -7.11 4.07 -7.17
CA GLU A 162 -7.62 5.21 -7.94
C GLU A 162 -7.79 6.44 -7.04
N TYR A 163 -7.04 7.49 -7.30
CA TYR A 163 -7.27 8.81 -6.72
C TYR A 163 -8.34 9.56 -7.49
N ARG A 164 -9.46 9.87 -6.84
CA ARG A 164 -10.61 10.55 -7.45
C ARG A 164 -10.57 12.05 -7.17
N PRO A 165 -11.03 12.88 -8.12
CA PRO A 165 -11.27 14.29 -7.83
C PRO A 165 -12.33 14.41 -6.74
N PRO A 166 -12.33 15.49 -5.94
CA PRO A 166 -13.41 15.75 -5.01
C PRO A 166 -14.73 15.90 -5.80
N ALA A 167 -15.79 15.30 -5.26
CA ALA A 167 -17.13 15.54 -5.77
C ALA A 167 -17.62 16.92 -5.28
N HIS A 168 -18.27 17.67 -6.17
CA HIS A 168 -18.87 18.96 -5.85
C HIS A 168 -20.33 18.98 -6.29
N VAL A 169 -21.23 19.32 -5.37
CA VAL A 169 -22.64 19.59 -5.68
C VAL A 169 -22.78 21.06 -6.06
N ARG A 170 -23.45 21.31 -7.21
CA ARG A 170 -23.71 22.65 -7.72
C ARG A 170 -25.15 23.06 -7.52
N ALA A 171 -26.09 22.17 -7.83
CA ALA A 171 -27.52 22.45 -7.73
C ALA A 171 -28.34 21.18 -7.47
N LEU A 172 -29.54 21.37 -6.95
CA LEU A 172 -30.54 20.35 -6.69
C LEU A 172 -31.82 20.71 -7.46
N ALA A 173 -32.48 19.71 -8.02
CA ALA A 173 -33.79 19.85 -8.66
C ALA A 173 -34.66 18.63 -8.39
N PRO A 174 -35.82 18.74 -7.67
CA PRO A 174 -36.27 19.94 -6.98
C PRO A 174 -35.40 20.28 -5.76
N SER A 175 -35.39 21.55 -5.35
CA SER A 175 -34.68 22.06 -4.16
C SER A 175 -35.50 21.96 -2.88
N ALA A 176 -36.74 21.46 -2.97
CA ALA A 176 -37.63 21.24 -1.83
C ALA A 176 -38.43 19.96 -2.05
N GLY A 177 -38.87 19.33 -0.96
CA GLY A 177 -39.66 18.12 -0.99
C GLY A 177 -40.44 17.92 0.32
N PRO A 178 -41.30 16.89 0.40
CA PRO A 178 -42.05 16.58 1.61
C PRO A 178 -41.13 16.16 2.76
N ALA A 179 -41.51 16.49 3.99
CA ALA A 179 -40.77 16.14 5.20
C ALA A 179 -40.74 14.61 5.43
N GLU A 180 -41.75 13.91 4.95
CA GLU A 180 -41.87 12.44 4.98
C GLU A 180 -40.82 11.75 4.10
N GLY A 181 -40.09 12.51 3.26
CA GLY A 181 -39.11 12.00 2.32
C GLY A 181 -39.74 11.47 1.02
N GLY A 182 -39.03 10.62 0.28
CA GLY A 182 -39.46 9.99 -0.95
C GLY A 182 -39.33 10.83 -2.21
N ALA A 183 -39.03 12.11 -2.12
CA ALA A 183 -38.80 12.95 -3.29
C ALA A 183 -37.55 12.50 -4.06
N LEU A 184 -37.66 12.31 -5.38
CA LEU A 184 -36.53 12.07 -6.26
C LEU A 184 -35.83 13.41 -6.55
N VAL A 185 -34.61 13.55 -6.08
CA VAL A 185 -33.80 14.78 -6.23
C VAL A 185 -32.71 14.54 -7.27
N GLY A 186 -32.72 15.31 -8.34
CA GLY A 186 -31.61 15.42 -9.28
C GLY A 186 -30.51 16.29 -8.67
N VAL A 187 -29.31 15.76 -8.59
CA VAL A 187 -28.12 16.45 -8.09
C VAL A 187 -27.20 16.73 -9.26
N THR A 188 -26.94 18.00 -9.54
CA THR A 188 -25.96 18.41 -10.55
C THR A 188 -24.67 18.87 -9.89
N GLY A 189 -23.54 18.57 -10.51
CA GLY A 189 -22.24 18.85 -9.93
C GLY A 189 -21.07 18.42 -10.78
N SER A 190 -20.00 17.95 -10.17
CA SER A 190 -18.83 17.40 -10.84
C SER A 190 -18.12 16.35 -9.99
N GLY A 191 -17.30 15.54 -10.64
CA GLY A 191 -16.49 14.52 -9.94
C GLY A 191 -17.28 13.26 -9.53
N PHE A 192 -18.46 13.02 -10.08
CA PHE A 192 -19.26 11.84 -9.78
C PHE A 192 -18.73 10.62 -10.53
N SER A 193 -18.12 9.70 -9.80
CA SER A 193 -17.46 8.53 -10.37
C SER A 193 -18.44 7.39 -10.68
N HIS A 194 -18.46 6.91 -11.94
CA HIS A 194 -19.20 5.71 -12.34
C HIS A 194 -18.74 4.47 -11.55
N ARG A 195 -17.44 4.30 -11.36
CA ARG A 195 -16.89 3.19 -10.58
C ARG A 195 -17.35 3.22 -9.11
N ALA A 196 -17.49 4.41 -8.51
CA ALA A 196 -18.03 4.53 -7.16
C ALA A 196 -19.49 4.06 -7.08
N ALA A 197 -20.27 4.35 -8.11
CA ALA A 197 -21.66 3.87 -8.22
C ALA A 197 -21.71 2.34 -8.33
N LEU A 198 -20.90 1.74 -9.20
CA LEU A 198 -20.82 0.28 -9.37
C LEU A 198 -20.40 -0.44 -8.07
N LEU A 199 -19.56 0.17 -7.25
CA LEU A 199 -19.10 -0.37 -5.98
C LEU A 199 -20.03 -0.03 -4.80
N GLY A 200 -21.19 0.62 -5.04
CA GLY A 200 -22.13 1.03 -3.98
C GLY A 200 -21.57 2.11 -3.05
N ALA A 201 -20.47 2.78 -3.45
CA ALA A 201 -19.77 3.79 -2.64
C ALA A 201 -20.23 5.23 -2.95
N LEU A 202 -21.24 5.41 -3.80
CA LEU A 202 -21.79 6.72 -4.16
C LEU A 202 -23.10 6.94 -3.40
N ALA A 203 -23.15 7.99 -2.58
CA ALA A 203 -24.31 8.33 -1.78
C ALA A 203 -24.49 9.85 -1.74
N CYS A 204 -25.75 10.29 -1.64
CA CYS A 204 -26.09 11.66 -1.28
C CYS A 204 -26.30 11.73 0.24
N ARG A 205 -25.68 12.70 0.88
CA ARG A 205 -25.88 12.94 2.30
C ARG A 205 -26.75 14.17 2.49
N PHE A 206 -27.89 13.97 3.15
CA PHE A 206 -28.81 15.02 3.59
C PHE A 206 -28.56 15.26 5.08
N ASN A 207 -27.77 16.28 5.43
CA ASN A 207 -27.23 16.46 6.78
C ASN A 207 -26.51 15.18 7.28
N ARG A 208 -27.14 14.43 8.20
CA ARG A 208 -26.61 13.18 8.78
C ARG A 208 -27.13 11.91 8.12
N SER A 209 -28.20 12.01 7.32
CA SER A 209 -28.82 10.86 6.65
C SER A 209 -28.20 10.65 5.28
N ALA A 210 -27.80 9.41 4.98
CA ALA A 210 -27.27 9.04 3.67
C ALA A 210 -28.31 8.27 2.87
N ALA A 211 -28.43 8.58 1.58
CA ALA A 211 -29.26 7.88 0.61
C ALA A 211 -28.38 7.40 -0.55
N ALA A 212 -28.62 6.19 -1.06
CA ALA A 212 -27.93 5.67 -2.22
C ALA A 212 -28.12 6.59 -3.43
N ALA A 213 -27.04 6.85 -4.17
CA ALA A 213 -27.10 7.68 -5.35
C ALA A 213 -27.15 6.83 -6.62
N ALA A 214 -28.10 7.11 -7.49
CA ALA A 214 -28.16 6.57 -8.84
C ALA A 214 -27.32 7.47 -9.77
N TRP A 215 -26.22 6.95 -10.30
CA TRP A 215 -25.35 7.66 -11.22
C TRP A 215 -26.00 7.85 -12.58
N ARG A 216 -25.98 9.06 -13.11
CA ARG A 216 -26.52 9.43 -14.42
C ARG A 216 -25.44 9.98 -15.36
N GLY A 217 -24.30 10.40 -14.79
CA GLY A 217 -23.17 10.94 -15.51
C GLY A 217 -22.14 11.54 -14.57
N ALA A 218 -20.99 11.94 -15.09
CA ALA A 218 -19.92 12.55 -14.27
C ALA A 218 -20.34 13.87 -13.60
N SER A 219 -21.47 14.45 -14.05
CA SER A 219 -22.03 15.72 -13.56
C SER A 219 -23.47 15.60 -13.03
N ALA A 220 -24.06 14.40 -13.00
CA ALA A 220 -25.45 14.21 -12.59
C ALA A 220 -25.66 12.92 -11.79
N LEU A 221 -26.42 13.03 -10.70
CA LEU A 221 -26.90 11.92 -9.87
C LEU A 221 -28.40 12.08 -9.60
N HIS A 222 -29.04 10.98 -9.24
CA HIS A 222 -30.38 10.99 -8.63
C HIS A 222 -30.31 10.36 -7.24
N CYS A 223 -30.96 10.99 -6.28
CA CYS A 223 -31.08 10.47 -4.92
C CYS A 223 -32.53 10.59 -4.45
N VAL A 224 -32.99 9.65 -3.64
CA VAL A 224 -34.28 9.76 -2.96
C VAL A 224 -34.05 10.45 -1.63
N ALA A 225 -34.71 11.58 -1.40
CA ALA A 225 -34.59 12.31 -0.15
C ALA A 225 -35.12 11.46 1.02
N PRO A 226 -34.35 11.29 2.09
CA PRO A 226 -34.84 10.60 3.30
C PRO A 226 -35.81 11.48 4.06
N ALA A 227 -36.62 10.89 4.92
CA ALA A 227 -37.48 11.62 5.85
C ALA A 227 -36.63 12.52 6.76
N HIS A 228 -37.06 13.76 6.98
CA HIS A 228 -36.37 14.74 7.80
C HIS A 228 -37.34 15.71 8.44
N GLY A 229 -37.03 16.27 9.61
CA GLY A 229 -37.83 17.36 10.17
C GLY A 229 -37.90 18.56 9.21
N ALA A 230 -39.02 19.28 9.21
CA ALA A 230 -39.18 20.46 8.38
C ALA A 230 -38.06 21.48 8.60
N GLY A 231 -37.43 21.94 7.53
CA GLY A 231 -36.30 22.88 7.59
C GLY A 231 -35.34 22.74 6.39
N VAL A 232 -34.30 23.54 6.38
CA VAL A 232 -33.25 23.51 5.35
C VAL A 232 -32.19 22.48 5.72
N VAL A 233 -31.86 21.61 4.78
CA VAL A 233 -30.83 20.57 4.94
C VAL A 233 -29.69 20.79 3.93
N GLY A 234 -28.46 20.63 4.39
CA GLY A 234 -27.30 20.60 3.49
C GLY A 234 -27.24 19.25 2.76
N VAL A 235 -26.95 19.30 1.45
CA VAL A 235 -26.74 18.09 0.64
C VAL A 235 -25.30 18.05 0.15
N SER A 236 -24.60 16.93 0.40
CA SER A 236 -23.21 16.68 0.02
C SER A 236 -23.01 15.27 -0.55
#